data_089e3af23cbcf49baaea3092c31a20d4
#
_entry.id   089e3af23cbcf49baaea3092c31a20d4
#
_cell.length_a   1.000
_cell.length_b   1.000
_cell.length_c   1.000
_cell.angle_alpha   90.00
_cell.angle_beta   90.00
_cell.angle_gamma   90.00
#
_symmetry.space_group_name_H-M   'P 1'
#
loop_
_entity.id
_entity.type
_entity.pdbx_description
1 polymer ?
#
loop_
_entity_poly.entity_id
_entity_poly.type
_entity_poly.pdbx_seq_one_letter_code
_entity_poly.pdbx_strand_id
1 'polypeptide(L)'
;NGKFTYSDNLTKVSNRAFLTPKTYRGLERKMFNFPCVPGEKAEIKGDFATRFDIAGSKFYQQYHEVDLMMESAEKDLKEYSESLNARTKNGEDRESIMNEYEKKMPALLRARTEKIFAFVKQNPDNEACATLFEKMDDYDQMKELLGLLSENVKNGRMKAYYQYFIDMAKKRAEADEKAKKLQASGIDAPDFTLNDINGKPF
;
A
#
# COMPACT_ATOMS: atom_id res chain seq x y z
N ASN A 1 -2.58 1.61 30.35
CA ASN A 1 -3.19 2.92 30.00
C ASN A 1 -2.09 3.99 30.05
N GLY A 2 -1.50 4.34 28.93
CA GLY A 2 -0.47 5.37 28.84
C GLY A 2 -0.89 6.49 27.90
N LYS A 3 -0.64 7.72 28.30
CA LYS A 3 -0.64 8.87 27.38
C LYS A 3 0.81 9.24 27.13
N PHE A 4 1.16 9.51 25.88
CA PHE A 4 2.46 10.06 25.52
C PHE A 4 2.27 11.16 24.48
N THR A 5 3.22 12.06 24.43
CA THR A 5 3.29 13.09 23.39
C THR A 5 4.65 12.98 22.73
N TYR A 6 4.64 13.04 21.43
CA TYR A 6 5.85 13.07 20.61
C TYR A 6 5.80 14.27 19.68
N SER A 7 6.92 14.94 19.50
CA SER A 7 7.07 16.08 18.61
C SER A 7 8.31 15.89 17.76
N ASP A 8 8.21 16.22 16.47
CA ASP A 8 9.30 16.10 15.51
C ASP A 8 9.25 17.32 14.54
N ASN A 9 10.41 17.76 14.08
CA ASN A 9 10.53 18.82 13.10
C ASN A 9 10.63 18.23 11.69
N LEU A 10 9.46 18.05 11.06
CA LEU A 10 9.38 17.51 9.72
C LEU A 10 9.47 18.62 8.66
N THR A 11 10.33 18.44 7.67
CA THR A 11 10.43 19.33 6.49
C THR A 11 9.62 18.81 5.31
N LYS A 12 9.21 17.54 5.34
CA LYS A 12 8.40 16.86 4.32
C LYS A 12 7.50 15.82 4.94
N VAL A 13 6.44 15.44 4.23
CA VAL A 13 5.58 14.31 4.60
C VAL A 13 6.41 13.03 4.68
N SER A 14 6.20 12.25 5.73
CA SER A 14 6.86 10.95 5.91
C SER A 14 5.97 10.00 6.70
N ASN A 15 6.04 8.71 6.39
CA ASN A 15 5.35 7.70 7.19
C ASN A 15 6.09 7.46 8.51
N ARG A 16 5.31 7.26 9.56
CA ARG A 16 5.77 6.82 10.88
C ARG A 16 5.09 5.53 11.26
N ALA A 17 5.79 4.72 12.01
CA ALA A 17 5.29 3.45 12.51
C ALA A 17 5.36 3.40 14.03
N PHE A 18 4.27 3.01 14.67
CA PHE A 18 4.28 2.50 16.03
C PHE A 18 4.40 0.98 15.98
N LEU A 19 5.34 0.45 16.75
CA LEU A 19 5.60 -0.98 16.83
C LEU A 19 5.34 -1.47 18.26
N THR A 20 4.70 -2.62 18.41
CA THR A 20 4.75 -3.31 19.70
C THR A 20 6.19 -3.71 19.99
N PRO A 21 6.66 -3.58 21.24
CA PRO A 21 7.94 -4.16 21.65
C PRO A 21 8.00 -5.64 21.27
N LYS A 22 9.18 -6.13 20.95
CA LYS A 22 9.41 -7.55 20.69
C LYS A 22 9.42 -8.30 22.04
N THR A 23 8.37 -8.10 22.82
CA THR A 23 8.22 -8.71 24.12
C THR A 23 7.05 -9.65 24.08
N TYR A 24 7.27 -10.75 24.66
CA TYR A 24 6.36 -11.77 25.03
C TYR A 24 6.08 -12.89 24.04
N ARG A 25 6.86 -13.98 24.23
CA ARG A 25 6.42 -15.35 24.04
C ARG A 25 5.78 -15.67 22.71
N GLY A 26 6.41 -15.27 21.59
CA GLY A 26 5.94 -15.68 20.26
C GLY A 26 4.79 -14.86 19.70
N LEU A 27 4.40 -13.75 20.33
CA LEU A 27 3.42 -12.82 19.74
C LEU A 27 4.07 -12.07 18.57
N GLU A 28 3.43 -12.13 17.42
CA GLU A 28 3.84 -11.37 16.26
C GLU A 28 3.91 -9.87 16.58
N ARG A 29 4.96 -9.21 16.09
CA ARG A 29 5.11 -7.78 16.20
C ARG A 29 3.97 -7.10 15.44
N LYS A 30 3.15 -6.34 16.12
CA LYS A 30 2.11 -5.52 15.50
C LYS A 30 2.65 -4.13 15.17
N MET A 31 2.16 -3.56 14.08
CA MET A 31 2.59 -2.26 13.59
C MET A 31 1.36 -1.42 13.19
N PHE A 32 1.41 -0.15 13.52
CA PHE A 32 0.47 0.86 13.05
C PHE A 32 1.23 1.95 12.32
N ASN A 33 0.95 2.13 11.04
CA ASN A 33 1.56 3.13 10.18
C ASN A 33 0.60 4.27 9.90
N PHE A 34 1.11 5.49 9.81
CA PHE A 34 0.34 6.64 9.38
C PHE A 34 1.27 7.72 8.80
N PRO A 35 0.77 8.57 7.90
CA PRO A 35 1.53 9.70 7.36
C PRO A 35 1.63 10.81 8.41
N CYS A 36 2.85 11.30 8.63
CA CYS A 36 3.10 12.51 9.40
C CYS A 36 3.30 13.68 8.45
N VAL A 37 2.46 14.71 8.60
CA VAL A 37 2.42 15.88 7.74
C VAL A 37 2.95 17.10 8.49
N PRO A 38 3.91 17.86 7.94
CA PRO A 38 4.46 19.06 8.60
C PRO A 38 3.37 20.05 9.00
N GLY A 39 3.47 20.57 10.22
CA GLY A 39 2.52 21.53 10.77
C GLY A 39 1.18 20.95 11.26
N GLU A 40 0.97 19.64 11.11
CA GLU A 40 -0.26 18.97 11.55
C GLU A 40 -0.07 18.31 12.92
N LYS A 41 -1.17 18.22 13.68
CA LYS A 41 -1.25 17.54 14.96
C LYS A 41 -2.11 16.30 14.82
N ALA A 42 -1.50 15.13 15.00
CA ALA A 42 -2.21 13.86 15.06
C ALA A 42 -2.57 13.51 16.53
N GLU A 43 -3.78 13.01 16.72
CA GLU A 43 -4.23 12.41 17.97
C GLU A 43 -4.61 10.96 17.68
N ILE A 44 -3.89 10.03 18.29
CA ILE A 44 -4.08 8.60 18.05
C ILE A 44 -4.66 7.98 19.32
N LYS A 45 -5.76 7.26 19.18
CA LYS A 45 -6.46 6.55 20.25
C LYS A 45 -6.70 5.10 19.83
N GLY A 46 -6.59 4.19 20.77
CA GLY A 46 -6.85 2.77 20.52
C GLY A 46 -5.80 1.86 21.13
N ASP A 47 -5.79 0.64 20.68
CA ASP A 47 -4.81 -0.37 21.06
C ASP A 47 -4.55 -1.38 19.93
N PHE A 48 -3.47 -2.16 20.08
CA PHE A 48 -3.07 -3.16 19.08
C PHE A 48 -3.98 -4.41 19.04
N ALA A 49 -4.87 -4.60 19.99
CA ALA A 49 -5.79 -5.73 19.99
C ALA A 49 -7.04 -5.44 19.16
N THR A 50 -7.45 -4.20 19.10
CA THR A 50 -8.66 -3.77 18.41
C THR A 50 -8.34 -2.92 17.18
N ARG A 51 -8.23 -1.62 17.39
CA ARG A 51 -8.08 -0.63 16.32
C ARG A 51 -7.38 0.62 16.87
N PHE A 52 -6.71 1.34 15.99
CA PHE A 52 -6.30 2.71 16.20
C PHE A 52 -7.17 3.67 15.40
N ASP A 53 -7.74 4.67 16.06
CA ASP A 53 -8.37 5.80 15.42
C ASP A 53 -7.42 6.98 15.41
N ILE A 54 -7.36 7.66 14.28
CA ILE A 54 -6.56 8.85 14.11
C ILE A 54 -7.47 10.07 13.94
N ALA A 55 -7.17 11.14 14.66
CA ALA A 55 -7.87 12.41 14.62
C ALA A 55 -6.86 13.54 14.74
N GLY A 56 -7.32 14.79 14.85
CA GLY A 56 -6.45 15.95 15.08
C GLY A 56 -6.80 17.13 14.19
N SER A 57 -5.79 17.77 13.61
CA SER A 57 -5.98 18.88 12.69
C SER A 57 -6.59 18.45 11.34
N LYS A 58 -6.86 19.39 10.45
CA LYS A 58 -7.66 19.18 9.24
C LYS A 58 -7.23 17.96 8.41
N PHE A 59 -5.92 17.77 8.21
CA PHE A 59 -5.43 16.62 7.45
C PHE A 59 -5.85 15.29 8.09
N TYR A 60 -5.74 15.15 9.42
CA TYR A 60 -6.08 13.90 10.09
C TYR A 60 -7.59 13.66 10.23
N GLN A 61 -8.41 14.70 10.18
CA GLN A 61 -9.86 14.54 10.02
C GLN A 61 -10.17 13.94 8.64
N GLN A 62 -9.56 14.47 7.60
CA GLN A 62 -9.67 13.93 6.23
C GLN A 62 -9.08 12.52 6.11
N TYR A 63 -7.96 12.27 6.78
CA TYR A 63 -7.32 10.94 6.79
C TYR A 63 -8.20 9.90 7.48
N HIS A 64 -8.91 10.26 8.53
CA HIS A 64 -9.88 9.38 9.17
C HIS A 64 -11.02 8.95 8.22
N GLU A 65 -11.51 9.87 7.39
CA GLU A 65 -12.51 9.53 6.35
C GLU A 65 -11.95 8.54 5.32
N VAL A 66 -10.70 8.74 4.89
CA VAL A 66 -9.98 7.81 4.01
C VAL A 66 -9.80 6.45 4.67
N ASP A 67 -9.43 6.40 5.95
CA ASP A 67 -9.23 5.17 6.71
C ASP A 67 -10.54 4.36 6.83
N LEU A 68 -11.66 5.01 7.14
CA LEU A 68 -12.98 4.37 7.18
C LEU A 68 -13.40 3.84 5.80
N MET A 69 -13.17 4.61 4.75
CA MET A 69 -13.43 4.14 3.38
C MET A 69 -12.58 2.92 3.04
N MET A 70 -11.27 2.94 3.38
CA MET A 70 -10.37 1.82 3.13
C MET A 70 -10.77 0.58 3.91
N GLU A 71 -11.19 0.71 5.16
CA GLU A 71 -11.72 -0.42 5.94
C GLU A 71 -12.90 -1.09 5.22
N SER A 72 -13.82 -0.28 4.70
CA SER A 72 -14.96 -0.78 3.90
C SER A 72 -14.51 -1.38 2.55
N ALA A 73 -13.52 -0.78 1.90
CA ALA A 73 -13.03 -1.25 0.60
C ALA A 73 -12.26 -2.57 0.70
N GLU A 74 -11.51 -2.77 1.79
CA GLU A 74 -10.68 -3.96 2.02
C GLU A 74 -11.41 -5.09 2.75
N LYS A 75 -12.65 -4.88 3.19
CA LYS A 75 -13.41 -5.87 3.96
C LYS A 75 -13.47 -7.24 3.29
N ASP A 76 -13.91 -7.29 2.03
CA ASP A 76 -14.08 -8.53 1.30
C ASP A 76 -12.74 -9.24 1.04
N LEU A 77 -11.68 -8.46 0.78
CA LEU A 77 -10.31 -8.96 0.65
C LEU A 77 -9.81 -9.61 1.94
N LYS A 78 -10.06 -8.96 3.07
CA LYS A 78 -9.67 -9.44 4.39
C LYS A 78 -10.41 -10.73 4.74
N GLU A 79 -11.72 -10.75 4.59
CA GLU A 79 -12.55 -11.93 4.84
C GLU A 79 -12.11 -13.11 3.96
N TYR A 80 -11.83 -12.85 2.68
CA TYR A 80 -11.34 -13.88 1.77
C TYR A 80 -9.96 -14.39 2.18
N SER A 81 -9.03 -13.51 2.53
CA SER A 81 -7.70 -13.89 3.02
C SER A 81 -7.75 -14.73 4.30
N GLU A 82 -8.62 -14.35 5.25
CA GLU A 82 -8.84 -15.11 6.48
C GLU A 82 -9.41 -16.51 6.19
N SER A 83 -10.34 -16.60 5.25
CA SER A 83 -10.89 -17.90 4.77
C SER A 83 -9.80 -18.78 4.17
N LEU A 84 -8.95 -18.24 3.29
CA LEU A 84 -7.84 -19.01 2.70
C LEU A 84 -6.85 -19.50 3.76
N ASN A 85 -6.51 -18.65 4.73
CA ASN A 85 -5.64 -19.04 5.84
C ASN A 85 -6.22 -20.16 6.68
N ALA A 86 -7.53 -20.12 6.97
CA ALA A 86 -8.22 -21.19 7.71
C ALA A 86 -8.20 -22.50 6.93
N ARG A 87 -8.51 -22.48 5.64
CA ARG A 87 -8.54 -23.66 4.75
C ARG A 87 -7.15 -24.29 4.63
N THR A 88 -6.11 -23.47 4.47
CA THR A 88 -4.71 -23.92 4.45
C THR A 88 -4.32 -24.61 5.77
N LYS A 89 -4.71 -24.05 6.92
CA LYS A 89 -4.46 -24.67 8.23
C LYS A 89 -5.21 -25.99 8.43
N ASN A 90 -6.36 -26.14 7.80
CA ASN A 90 -7.17 -27.36 7.83
C ASN A 90 -6.66 -28.43 6.84
N GLY A 91 -5.57 -28.18 6.12
CA GLY A 91 -4.95 -29.15 5.22
C GLY A 91 -5.65 -29.31 3.87
N GLU A 92 -6.44 -28.30 3.46
CA GLU A 92 -7.03 -28.32 2.12
C GLU A 92 -5.93 -28.27 1.05
N ASP A 93 -6.20 -28.91 -0.09
CA ASP A 93 -5.25 -28.99 -1.19
C ASP A 93 -4.79 -27.62 -1.70
N ARG A 94 -3.47 -27.44 -1.74
CA ARG A 94 -2.85 -26.18 -2.10
C ARG A 94 -3.15 -25.76 -3.55
N GLU A 95 -3.19 -26.71 -4.47
CA GLU A 95 -3.47 -26.42 -5.89
C GLU A 95 -4.90 -25.92 -6.06
N SER A 96 -5.87 -26.54 -5.37
CA SER A 96 -7.26 -26.09 -5.34
C SER A 96 -7.39 -24.66 -4.82
N ILE A 97 -6.70 -24.34 -3.70
CA ILE A 97 -6.68 -22.99 -3.12
C ILE A 97 -6.09 -21.97 -4.11
N MET A 98 -4.97 -22.32 -4.75
CA MET A 98 -4.32 -21.42 -5.72
C MET A 98 -5.17 -21.15 -6.95
N ASN A 99 -5.82 -22.18 -7.50
CA ASN A 99 -6.73 -22.06 -8.64
C ASN A 99 -7.92 -21.15 -8.33
N GLU A 100 -8.47 -21.23 -7.12
CA GLU A 100 -9.54 -20.32 -6.68
C GLU A 100 -9.01 -18.89 -6.48
N TYR A 101 -7.84 -18.74 -5.85
CA TYR A 101 -7.21 -17.46 -5.62
C TYR A 101 -6.99 -16.68 -6.92
N GLU A 102 -6.40 -17.33 -7.94
CA GLU A 102 -6.13 -16.72 -9.24
C GLU A 102 -7.40 -16.21 -9.93
N LYS A 103 -8.53 -16.90 -9.72
CA LYS A 103 -9.83 -16.50 -10.31
C LYS A 103 -10.51 -15.38 -9.53
N LYS A 104 -10.45 -15.41 -8.20
CA LYS A 104 -11.25 -14.53 -7.33
C LYS A 104 -10.54 -13.24 -6.95
N MET A 105 -9.24 -13.32 -6.72
CA MET A 105 -8.46 -12.16 -6.26
C MET A 105 -8.51 -10.95 -7.21
N PRO A 106 -8.41 -11.10 -8.55
CA PRO A 106 -8.50 -9.96 -9.45
C PRO A 106 -9.83 -9.20 -9.37
N ALA A 107 -10.94 -9.91 -9.16
CA ALA A 107 -12.25 -9.28 -9.01
C ALA A 107 -12.35 -8.48 -7.68
N LEU A 108 -11.81 -9.02 -6.60
CA LEU A 108 -11.78 -8.34 -5.29
C LEU A 108 -10.89 -7.09 -5.32
N LEU A 109 -9.73 -7.17 -5.95
CA LEU A 109 -8.83 -6.02 -6.12
C LEU A 109 -9.49 -4.93 -6.97
N ARG A 110 -10.16 -5.29 -8.05
CA ARG A 110 -10.91 -4.34 -8.87
C ARG A 110 -12.02 -3.65 -8.07
N ALA A 111 -12.81 -4.40 -7.33
CA ALA A 111 -13.88 -3.84 -6.49
C ALA A 111 -13.32 -2.87 -5.43
N ARG A 112 -12.17 -3.17 -4.82
CA ARG A 112 -11.46 -2.24 -3.93
C ARG A 112 -11.09 -0.94 -4.66
N THR A 113 -10.46 -1.04 -5.82
CA THR A 113 -10.03 0.12 -6.62
C THR A 113 -11.21 0.98 -7.06
N GLU A 114 -12.31 0.37 -7.47
CA GLU A 114 -13.55 1.08 -7.83
C GLU A 114 -14.12 1.89 -6.65
N LYS A 115 -14.13 1.31 -5.44
CA LYS A 115 -14.54 2.02 -4.22
C LYS A 115 -13.63 3.22 -3.92
N ILE A 116 -12.31 3.05 -4.07
CA ILE A 116 -11.33 4.12 -3.90
C ILE A 116 -11.60 5.26 -4.88
N PHE A 117 -11.74 4.95 -6.18
CA PHE A 117 -11.99 5.96 -7.20
C PHE A 117 -13.33 6.68 -6.98
N ALA A 118 -14.37 5.96 -6.60
CA ALA A 118 -15.66 6.55 -6.28
C ALA A 118 -15.57 7.56 -5.12
N PHE A 119 -14.81 7.21 -4.07
CA PHE A 119 -14.59 8.10 -2.94
C PHE A 119 -13.81 9.36 -3.33
N VAL A 120 -12.70 9.21 -4.07
CA VAL A 120 -11.87 10.35 -4.49
C VAL A 120 -12.63 11.27 -5.44
N LYS A 121 -13.43 10.71 -6.34
CA LYS A 121 -14.28 11.49 -7.24
C LYS A 121 -15.29 12.34 -6.48
N GLN A 122 -15.82 11.88 -5.36
CA GLN A 122 -16.74 12.62 -4.51
C GLN A 122 -16.01 13.62 -3.60
N ASN A 123 -14.72 13.42 -3.34
CA ASN A 123 -13.90 14.19 -2.40
C ASN A 123 -12.58 14.67 -3.04
N PRO A 124 -12.59 15.36 -4.19
CA PRO A 124 -11.37 15.69 -4.93
C PRO A 124 -10.44 16.65 -4.19
N ASP A 125 -10.97 17.43 -3.25
CA ASP A 125 -10.21 18.37 -2.40
C ASP A 125 -9.75 17.78 -1.07
N ASN A 126 -10.03 16.50 -0.81
CA ASN A 126 -9.55 15.82 0.37
C ASN A 126 -8.04 15.50 0.18
N GLU A 127 -7.19 16.25 0.90
CA GLU A 127 -5.74 16.15 0.77
C GLU A 127 -5.21 14.76 1.17
N ALA A 128 -5.88 14.08 2.10
CA ALA A 128 -5.50 12.75 2.54
C ALA A 128 -5.72 11.67 1.46
N CYS A 129 -6.51 11.93 0.41
CA CYS A 129 -6.60 11.04 -0.75
C CYS A 129 -5.25 10.80 -1.43
N ALA A 130 -4.28 11.70 -1.24
CA ALA A 130 -2.91 11.51 -1.70
C ALA A 130 -2.21 10.28 -1.07
N THR A 131 -2.69 9.77 0.06
CA THR A 131 -2.16 8.54 0.68
C THR A 131 -2.59 7.27 -0.05
N LEU A 132 -3.65 7.36 -0.85
CA LEU A 132 -4.19 6.21 -1.59
C LEU A 132 -3.29 5.74 -2.75
N PHE A 133 -2.31 6.55 -3.17
CA PHE A 133 -1.35 6.12 -4.19
C PHE A 133 -0.54 4.89 -3.78
N GLU A 134 -0.24 4.71 -2.49
CA GLU A 134 0.42 3.49 -2.00
C GLU A 134 -0.46 2.22 -2.11
N LYS A 135 -1.77 2.38 -2.35
CA LYS A 135 -2.76 1.30 -2.47
C LYS A 135 -3.06 0.92 -3.92
N MET A 136 -2.51 1.64 -4.88
CA MET A 136 -2.67 1.35 -6.30
C MET A 136 -1.72 0.25 -6.75
N ASP A 137 -2.21 -0.66 -7.56
CA ASP A 137 -1.48 -1.86 -7.98
C ASP A 137 -0.52 -1.58 -9.14
N ASP A 138 -0.85 -0.60 -10.01
CA ASP A 138 -0.10 -0.28 -11.20
C ASP A 138 -0.09 1.22 -11.56
N TYR A 139 0.70 1.53 -12.59
CA TYR A 139 0.89 2.92 -13.06
C TYR A 139 -0.37 3.51 -13.69
N ASP A 140 -1.22 2.72 -14.33
CA ASP A 140 -2.45 3.22 -15.00
C ASP A 140 -3.49 3.61 -13.95
N GLN A 141 -3.66 2.81 -12.90
CA GLN A 141 -4.48 3.17 -11.74
C GLN A 141 -3.99 4.46 -11.07
N MET A 142 -2.67 4.64 -10.93
CA MET A 142 -2.12 5.88 -10.36
C MET A 142 -2.40 7.11 -11.23
N LYS A 143 -2.33 6.98 -12.55
CA LYS A 143 -2.70 8.07 -13.47
C LYS A 143 -4.19 8.44 -13.35
N GLU A 144 -5.05 7.43 -13.27
CA GLU A 144 -6.48 7.65 -13.09
C GLU A 144 -6.76 8.33 -11.76
N LEU A 145 -6.20 7.83 -10.66
CA LEU A 145 -6.31 8.44 -9.34
C LEU A 145 -5.85 9.91 -9.34
N LEU A 146 -4.71 10.20 -9.98
CA LEU A 146 -4.20 11.56 -10.13
C LEU A 146 -5.19 12.45 -10.88
N GLY A 147 -5.84 11.92 -11.93
CA GLY A 147 -6.87 12.62 -12.69
C GLY A 147 -8.09 13.03 -11.86
N LEU A 148 -8.43 12.27 -10.83
CA LEU A 148 -9.57 12.53 -9.95
C LEU A 148 -9.32 13.60 -8.87
N LEU A 149 -8.06 13.87 -8.53
CA LEU A 149 -7.71 14.88 -7.53
C LEU A 149 -7.88 16.30 -8.09
N SER A 150 -8.25 17.25 -7.21
CA SER A 150 -8.26 18.66 -7.56
C SER A 150 -6.85 19.22 -7.80
N GLU A 151 -6.75 20.34 -8.51
CA GLU A 151 -5.47 21.02 -8.74
C GLU A 151 -4.81 21.50 -7.43
N ASN A 152 -5.60 21.84 -6.43
CA ASN A 152 -5.09 22.20 -5.11
C ASN A 152 -4.36 21.04 -4.44
N VAL A 153 -4.92 19.83 -4.50
CA VAL A 153 -4.28 18.62 -3.95
C VAL A 153 -3.09 18.20 -4.79
N LYS A 154 -3.22 18.22 -6.11
CA LYS A 154 -2.13 17.88 -7.04
C LYS A 154 -0.88 18.75 -6.84
N ASN A 155 -1.06 20.04 -6.57
CA ASN A 155 0.03 20.98 -6.40
C ASN A 155 0.34 21.33 -4.94
N GLY A 156 -0.34 20.65 -4.00
CA GLY A 156 -0.20 20.85 -2.57
C GLY A 156 1.03 20.14 -1.96
N ARG A 157 1.12 20.22 -0.65
CA ARG A 157 2.24 19.67 0.15
C ARG A 157 2.40 18.16 0.08
N MET A 158 1.33 17.42 -0.33
CA MET A 158 1.38 15.98 -0.52
C MET A 158 2.00 15.56 -1.86
N LYS A 159 2.30 16.50 -2.77
CA LYS A 159 2.82 16.19 -4.11
C LYS A 159 4.08 15.32 -4.07
N ALA A 160 5.07 15.68 -3.27
CA ALA A 160 6.32 14.92 -3.18
C ALA A 160 6.09 13.50 -2.62
N TYR A 161 5.09 13.32 -1.76
CA TYR A 161 4.71 12.03 -1.19
C TYR A 161 4.16 11.09 -2.25
N TYR A 162 3.11 11.48 -2.95
CA TYR A 162 2.48 10.60 -3.94
C TYR A 162 3.33 10.46 -5.22
N GLN A 163 4.10 11.49 -5.61
CA GLN A 163 4.96 11.43 -6.78
C GLN A 163 5.99 10.29 -6.68
N TYR A 164 6.48 10.01 -5.49
CA TYR A 164 7.36 8.87 -5.24
C TYR A 164 6.75 7.55 -5.73
N PHE A 165 5.48 7.29 -5.41
CA PHE A 165 4.79 6.05 -5.83
C PHE A 165 4.58 6.02 -7.35
N ILE A 166 4.17 7.14 -7.94
CA ILE A 166 4.01 7.27 -9.40
C ILE A 166 5.33 6.97 -10.13
N ASP A 167 6.43 7.56 -9.68
CA ASP A 167 7.74 7.38 -10.30
C ASP A 167 8.23 5.92 -10.19
N MET A 168 7.98 5.27 -9.06
CA MET A 168 8.30 3.86 -8.87
C MET A 168 7.46 2.96 -9.75
N ALA A 169 6.15 3.18 -9.83
CA ALA A 169 5.25 2.40 -10.69
C ALA A 169 5.57 2.59 -12.18
N LYS A 170 5.91 3.82 -12.59
CA LYS A 170 6.33 4.11 -13.97
C LYS A 170 7.59 3.34 -14.35
N LYS A 171 8.63 3.38 -13.49
CA LYS A 171 9.87 2.63 -13.72
C LYS A 171 9.63 1.12 -13.84
N ARG A 172 8.73 0.59 -12.99
CA ARG A 172 8.35 -0.82 -13.05
C ARG A 172 7.65 -1.14 -14.38
N ALA A 173 6.67 -0.35 -14.79
CA ALA A 173 5.96 -0.54 -16.05
C ALA A 173 6.90 -0.49 -17.26
N GLU A 174 7.86 0.46 -17.28
CA GLU A 174 8.88 0.56 -18.33
C GLU A 174 9.80 -0.68 -18.37
N ALA A 175 10.20 -1.19 -17.20
CA ALA A 175 11.01 -2.41 -17.09
C ALA A 175 10.24 -3.65 -17.58
N ASP A 176 8.97 -3.79 -17.20
CA ASP A 176 8.10 -4.89 -17.63
C ASP A 176 7.85 -4.87 -19.15
N GLU A 177 7.64 -3.67 -19.74
CA GLU A 177 7.54 -3.53 -21.19
C GLU A 177 8.82 -3.91 -21.91
N LYS A 178 9.97 -3.49 -21.37
CA LYS A 178 11.27 -3.86 -21.94
C LYS A 178 11.49 -5.38 -21.88
N ALA A 179 11.15 -6.00 -20.75
CA ALA A 179 11.25 -7.45 -20.60
C ALA A 179 10.36 -8.20 -21.59
N LYS A 180 9.10 -7.76 -21.77
CA LYS A 180 8.17 -8.33 -22.75
C LYS A 180 8.70 -8.22 -24.19
N LYS A 181 9.28 -7.08 -24.57
CA LYS A 181 9.88 -6.87 -25.89
C LYS A 181 11.07 -7.79 -26.13
N LEU A 182 11.94 -7.97 -25.14
CA LEU A 182 13.08 -8.89 -25.20
C LEU A 182 12.61 -10.34 -25.36
N GLN A 183 11.61 -10.77 -24.59
CA GLN A 183 11.04 -12.11 -24.72
C GLN A 183 10.39 -12.33 -26.08
N ALA A 184 9.64 -11.35 -26.61
CA ALA A 184 8.99 -11.44 -27.90
C ALA A 184 9.99 -11.44 -29.07
N SER A 185 11.16 -10.84 -28.92
CA SER A 185 12.21 -10.80 -29.97
C SER A 185 13.00 -12.09 -30.08
N GLY A 186 12.74 -13.09 -29.23
CA GLY A 186 13.46 -14.37 -29.26
C GLY A 186 14.96 -14.24 -29.02
N ILE A 187 15.39 -13.17 -28.37
CA ILE A 187 16.76 -13.02 -27.92
C ILE A 187 16.99 -14.06 -26.82
N ASP A 188 17.83 -15.03 -27.10
CA ASP A 188 18.31 -15.97 -26.11
C ASP A 188 18.86 -15.21 -24.91
N ALA A 189 18.70 -15.77 -23.70
CA ALA A 189 19.29 -15.18 -22.50
C ALA A 189 20.76 -14.85 -22.79
N PRO A 190 21.24 -13.63 -22.46
CA PRO A 190 22.64 -13.30 -22.71
C PRO A 190 23.51 -14.37 -22.09
N ASP A 191 24.42 -14.90 -22.93
CA ASP A 191 25.37 -15.90 -22.51
C ASP A 191 26.17 -15.32 -21.34
N PHE A 192 26.06 -15.90 -20.18
CA PHE A 192 26.81 -15.45 -19.01
C PHE A 192 27.82 -16.51 -18.62
N THR A 193 29.04 -16.10 -18.51
CA THR A 193 30.14 -16.96 -18.05
C THR A 193 30.24 -16.82 -16.51
N LEU A 194 29.93 -17.88 -15.79
CA LEU A 194 30.25 -17.97 -14.38
C LEU A 194 31.66 -18.51 -14.24
N ASN A 195 32.45 -17.91 -13.37
CA ASN A 195 33.73 -18.47 -12.99
C ASN A 195 33.54 -19.42 -11.81
N ASP A 196 34.27 -20.52 -11.81
CA ASP A 196 34.39 -21.41 -10.67
C ASP A 196 35.16 -20.73 -9.50
N ILE A 197 35.28 -21.40 -8.39
CA ILE A 197 36.00 -20.87 -7.19
C ILE A 197 37.48 -20.57 -7.45
N ASN A 198 38.06 -21.04 -8.58
CA ASN A 198 39.45 -20.79 -9.00
C ASN A 198 39.50 -19.71 -10.08
N GLY A 199 38.39 -19.06 -10.43
CA GLY A 199 38.30 -18.04 -11.46
C GLY A 199 38.28 -18.57 -12.91
N LYS A 200 38.06 -19.86 -13.10
CA LYS A 200 37.98 -20.48 -14.43
C LYS A 200 36.56 -20.42 -14.97
N PRO A 201 36.36 -20.03 -16.24
CA PRO A 201 35.04 -20.02 -16.84
C PRO A 201 34.33 -21.38 -16.79
N PHE A 202 33.05 -21.36 -16.45
CA PHE A 202 32.21 -22.54 -16.31
C PHE A 202 31.43 -22.75 -17.60
#